data_11a1c62a7c8bd5eecec4670dc744043b
#
_entry.id   11a1c62a7c8bd5eecec4670dc744043b
#
_cell.length_a   1.000
_cell.length_b   1.000
_cell.length_c   1.000
_cell.angle_alpha   90.00
_cell.angle_beta   90.00
_cell.angle_gamma   90.00
#
_symmetry.space_group_name_H-M   'P 1'
#
loop_
_entity.id
_entity.type
_entity.pdbx_description
1 polymer ?
#
loop_
_entity_poly.entity_id
_entity_poly.type
_entity_poly.pdbx_seq_one_letter_code
_entity_poly.pdbx_strand_id
1 'polypeptide(L)'
;AGLALAADLSSEEKQPRVVALLYVMLLAGMVISALIFSWALADFSQLQLIRVVQGAALATMILNCVSLWKQERKNAHHKDHVGKLGFRVAWRNFVSKPGASRFLWATGLGTAAFNMQDILLEPYGAEVLSLPVSQTTALSAFTASGMLIAFGLAARALNKGHQALKLAAAGAVLGVFAFAAVIFAGPLQSPDLFRIGASLIGFGGGFFAVGTLITAMNLEQGPYKGLALGAWGAVQASAAGFAIAAGGVLRDLFSQPMLSGAWGEALQNPDMPYSAVYHIEIAMLFITLALIGPITRSLTSHVTHQQGFGVAQLPG
;
A
#
# COMPACT_ATOMS: atom_id res chain seq x y z
N ALA A 1 12.29 -1.56 10.74
CA ALA A 1 13.51 -1.06 11.39
C ALA A 1 13.89 0.34 10.88
N GLY A 2 14.12 0.57 9.58
CA GLY A 2 14.57 1.85 9.03
C GLY A 2 13.62 3.02 9.30
N LEU A 3 12.31 2.80 9.21
CA LEU A 3 11.30 3.83 9.46
C LEU A 3 11.25 4.25 10.94
N ALA A 4 11.42 3.30 11.85
CA ALA A 4 11.49 3.58 13.28
C ALA A 4 12.76 4.35 13.63
N LEU A 5 13.91 3.93 13.08
CA LEU A 5 15.19 4.62 13.28
C LEU A 5 15.15 6.05 12.74
N ALA A 6 14.56 6.25 11.56
CA ALA A 6 14.41 7.58 10.98
C ALA A 6 13.46 8.49 11.77
N ALA A 7 12.42 7.92 12.37
CA ALA A 7 11.51 8.65 13.26
C ALA A 7 12.19 9.03 14.57
N ASP A 8 13.04 8.16 15.13
CA ASP A 8 13.74 8.41 16.40
C ASP A 8 14.88 9.43 16.25
N LEU A 9 15.54 9.49 15.08
CA LEU A 9 16.66 10.38 14.80
C LEU A 9 16.26 11.78 14.31
N SER A 10 15.00 11.95 13.89
CA SER A 10 14.51 13.22 13.35
C SER A 10 13.69 14.01 14.38
N SER A 11 13.87 15.35 14.41
CA SER A 11 12.99 16.24 15.18
C SER A 11 11.54 16.11 14.70
N GLU A 12 10.56 16.29 15.60
CA GLU A 12 9.13 16.11 15.29
C GLU A 12 8.66 16.89 14.04
N GLU A 13 9.21 18.08 13.80
CA GLU A 13 8.93 18.89 12.60
C GLU A 13 9.47 18.27 11.29
N LYS A 14 10.57 17.51 11.37
CA LYS A 14 11.23 16.93 10.18
C LYS A 14 10.82 15.48 9.91
N GLN A 15 10.20 14.81 10.88
CA GLN A 15 9.75 13.41 10.75
C GLN A 15 8.95 13.14 9.47
N PRO A 16 7.92 13.94 9.09
CA PRO A 16 7.14 13.66 7.88
C PRO A 16 7.99 13.74 6.61
N ARG A 17 8.97 14.64 6.56
CA ARG A 17 9.88 14.79 5.42
C ARG A 17 10.83 13.61 5.28
N VAL A 18 11.38 13.12 6.39
CA VAL A 18 12.28 11.96 6.41
C VAL A 18 11.55 10.70 6.01
N VAL A 19 10.34 10.48 6.54
CA VAL A 19 9.49 9.35 6.15
C VAL A 19 9.14 9.42 4.66
N ALA A 20 8.74 10.59 4.15
CA ALA A 20 8.46 10.78 2.74
C ALA A 20 9.68 10.49 1.86
N LEU A 21 10.88 10.95 2.28
CA LEU A 21 12.13 10.68 1.57
C LEU A 21 12.42 9.17 1.49
N LEU A 22 12.26 8.44 2.59
CA LEU A 22 12.45 6.97 2.61
C LEU A 22 11.52 6.25 1.64
N TYR A 23 10.24 6.64 1.59
CA TYR A 23 9.30 6.08 0.62
C TYR A 23 9.66 6.44 -0.82
N VAL A 24 10.04 7.68 -1.09
CA VAL A 24 10.52 8.10 -2.42
C VAL A 24 11.73 7.28 -2.85
N MET A 25 12.72 7.10 -1.96
CA MET A 25 13.91 6.29 -2.25
C MET A 25 13.57 4.81 -2.48
N LEU A 26 12.63 4.25 -1.70
CA LEU A 26 12.15 2.88 -1.89
C LEU A 26 11.48 2.71 -3.26
N LEU A 27 10.58 3.62 -3.63
CA LEU A 27 9.86 3.55 -4.90
C LEU A 27 10.78 3.82 -6.09
N ALA A 28 11.69 4.79 -5.96
CA ALA A 28 12.72 5.03 -6.98
C ALA A 28 13.58 3.78 -7.18
N GLY A 29 13.96 3.10 -6.10
CA GLY A 29 14.66 1.82 -6.14
C GLY A 29 13.85 0.73 -6.87
N MET A 30 12.53 0.64 -6.60
CA MET A 30 11.65 -0.30 -7.31
C MET A 30 11.57 0.00 -8.81
N VAL A 31 11.40 1.25 -9.20
CA VAL A 31 11.39 1.64 -10.63
C VAL A 31 12.71 1.28 -11.29
N ILE A 32 13.83 1.67 -10.70
CA ILE A 32 15.17 1.41 -11.24
C ILE A 32 15.42 -0.11 -11.36
N SER A 33 15.14 -0.87 -10.32
CA SER A 33 15.36 -2.33 -10.34
C SER A 33 14.45 -3.03 -11.36
N ALA A 34 13.17 -2.63 -11.46
CA ALA A 34 12.24 -3.20 -12.44
C ALA A 34 12.70 -2.91 -13.89
N LEU A 35 13.20 -1.69 -14.17
CA LEU A 35 13.73 -1.35 -15.49
C LEU A 35 15.01 -2.12 -15.80
N ILE A 36 15.93 -2.27 -14.83
CA ILE A 36 17.15 -3.07 -14.98
C ILE A 36 16.79 -4.52 -15.27
N PHE A 37 15.83 -5.12 -14.53
CA PHE A 37 15.42 -6.50 -14.72
C PHE A 37 14.68 -6.69 -16.05
N SER A 38 13.82 -5.75 -16.43
CA SER A 38 13.15 -5.76 -17.73
C SER A 38 14.16 -5.76 -18.87
N TRP A 39 15.22 -4.93 -18.79
CA TRP A 39 16.28 -4.90 -19.77
C TRP A 39 17.13 -6.18 -19.73
N ALA A 40 17.52 -6.65 -18.56
CA ALA A 40 18.34 -7.85 -18.39
C ALA A 40 17.63 -9.14 -18.82
N LEU A 41 16.29 -9.16 -18.83
CA LEU A 41 15.47 -10.30 -19.25
C LEU A 41 14.86 -10.11 -20.65
N ALA A 42 15.33 -9.14 -21.42
CA ALA A 42 14.86 -8.91 -22.79
C ALA A 42 15.07 -10.15 -23.69
N ASP A 43 16.23 -10.80 -23.56
CA ASP A 43 16.55 -12.09 -24.20
C ASP A 43 16.36 -13.20 -23.16
N PHE A 44 15.12 -13.58 -22.91
CA PHE A 44 14.78 -14.50 -21.84
C PHE A 44 15.38 -15.90 -22.05
N SER A 45 16.09 -16.38 -21.02
CA SER A 45 16.42 -17.80 -20.86
C SER A 45 16.37 -18.18 -19.37
N GLN A 46 16.12 -19.44 -19.06
CA GLN A 46 16.10 -19.92 -17.67
C GLN A 46 17.43 -19.65 -16.95
N LEU A 47 18.54 -19.78 -17.66
CA LEU A 47 19.87 -19.50 -17.12
C LEU A 47 20.06 -18.00 -16.86
N GLN A 48 19.54 -17.14 -17.76
CA GLN A 48 19.57 -15.69 -17.60
C GLN A 48 18.76 -15.26 -16.37
N LEU A 49 17.57 -15.81 -16.18
CA LEU A 49 16.73 -15.55 -15.00
C LEU A 49 17.49 -15.90 -13.70
N ILE A 50 18.10 -17.08 -13.62
CA ILE A 50 18.88 -17.51 -12.46
C ILE A 50 20.03 -16.52 -12.17
N ARG A 51 20.78 -16.11 -13.20
CA ARG A 51 21.88 -15.14 -13.05
C ARG A 51 21.40 -13.77 -12.55
N VAL A 52 20.28 -13.28 -13.07
CA VAL A 52 19.67 -12.00 -12.65
C VAL A 52 19.23 -12.07 -11.20
N VAL A 53 18.54 -13.14 -10.78
CA VAL A 53 18.09 -13.35 -9.39
C VAL A 53 19.28 -13.45 -8.44
N GLN A 54 20.31 -14.23 -8.79
CA GLN A 54 21.52 -14.37 -7.96
C GLN A 54 22.29 -13.04 -7.87
N GLY A 55 22.42 -12.31 -8.98
CA GLY A 55 23.05 -10.99 -9.02
C GLY A 55 22.31 -9.97 -8.13
N ALA A 56 20.97 -9.97 -8.19
CA ALA A 56 20.13 -9.13 -7.34
C ALA A 56 20.28 -9.47 -5.84
N ALA A 57 20.31 -10.75 -5.51
CA ALA A 57 20.53 -11.22 -4.13
C ALA A 57 21.89 -10.76 -3.60
N LEU A 58 22.96 -10.90 -4.40
CA LEU A 58 24.31 -10.45 -4.03
C LEU A 58 24.35 -8.92 -3.86
N ALA A 59 23.78 -8.16 -4.79
CA ALA A 59 23.69 -6.70 -4.69
C ALA A 59 22.93 -6.25 -3.44
N THR A 60 21.80 -6.90 -3.13
CA THR A 60 21.01 -6.63 -1.92
C THR A 60 21.81 -6.94 -0.66
N MET A 61 22.56 -8.03 -0.63
CA MET A 61 23.42 -8.39 0.50
C MET A 61 24.51 -7.32 0.73
N ILE A 62 25.19 -6.88 -0.33
CA ILE A 62 26.23 -5.85 -0.26
C ILE A 62 25.63 -4.52 0.24
N LEU A 63 24.49 -4.09 -0.32
CA LEU A 63 23.80 -2.86 0.08
C LEU A 63 23.37 -2.91 1.55
N ASN A 64 22.87 -4.06 2.02
CA ASN A 64 22.53 -4.24 3.43
C ASN A 64 23.77 -4.17 4.34
N CYS A 65 24.88 -4.79 3.95
CA CYS A 65 26.14 -4.67 4.71
C CYS A 65 26.65 -3.22 4.77
N VAL A 66 26.56 -2.47 3.66
CA VAL A 66 26.92 -1.05 3.62
C VAL A 66 25.96 -0.23 4.50
N SER A 67 24.66 -0.52 4.46
CA SER A 67 23.66 0.15 5.29
C SER A 67 23.87 -0.07 6.80
N LEU A 68 24.35 -1.24 7.19
CA LEU A 68 24.68 -1.55 8.58
C LEU A 68 25.98 -0.87 9.06
N TRP A 69 26.82 -0.42 8.13
CA TRP A 69 28.06 0.26 8.44
C TRP A 69 27.79 1.66 9.00
N LYS A 70 28.21 1.93 10.22
CA LYS A 70 27.97 3.18 10.96
C LYS A 70 26.53 3.42 11.42
N GLN A 71 25.75 2.38 11.69
CA GLN A 71 24.54 2.56 12.48
C GLN A 71 24.88 3.05 13.88
N GLU A 72 24.06 3.97 14.37
CA GLU A 72 24.29 4.76 15.56
C GLU A 72 24.52 3.93 16.84
N ARG A 73 25.40 4.43 17.73
CA ARG A 73 25.54 3.91 19.10
C ARG A 73 24.21 4.11 19.84
N LYS A 74 23.68 3.05 20.45
CA LYS A 74 22.54 3.14 21.35
C LYS A 74 22.78 4.21 22.41
N ASN A 75 22.17 5.37 22.27
CA ASN A 75 22.16 6.38 23.32
C ASN A 75 21.36 5.85 24.50
N ALA A 76 22.04 5.50 25.61
CA ALA A 76 21.43 4.97 26.82
C ALA A 76 20.55 6.01 27.56
N HIS A 77 20.55 7.26 27.14
CA HIS A 77 19.88 8.38 27.84
C HIS A 77 18.40 8.60 27.50
N HIS A 78 17.81 7.84 26.58
CA HIS A 78 16.38 8.01 26.26
C HIS A 78 15.44 7.05 27.02
N LYS A 79 15.91 6.48 28.16
CA LYS A 79 15.17 5.49 28.95
C LYS A 79 14.22 6.06 30.01
N ASP A 80 14.21 7.34 30.25
CA ASP A 80 13.43 7.88 31.35
C ASP A 80 12.30 8.76 30.81
N HIS A 81 11.10 8.21 30.66
CA HIS A 81 9.79 8.86 30.85
C HIS A 81 8.64 8.21 30.06
N VAL A 82 8.79 6.99 29.59
CA VAL A 82 7.60 6.24 29.17
C VAL A 82 7.02 5.60 30.42
N GLY A 83 5.95 6.15 30.94
CA GLY A 83 5.20 5.58 32.05
C GLY A 83 4.94 4.09 31.79
N LYS A 84 5.29 3.25 32.79
CA LYS A 84 5.30 1.77 32.74
C LYS A 84 3.90 1.16 32.59
N LEU A 85 3.07 1.62 31.67
CA LEU A 85 1.87 0.89 31.31
C LEU A 85 2.30 -0.31 30.44
N GLY A 86 2.05 -1.54 30.94
CA GLY A 86 2.37 -2.74 30.18
C GLY A 86 1.68 -2.70 28.81
N PHE A 87 2.35 -3.24 27.78
CA PHE A 87 1.87 -3.27 26.38
C PHE A 87 0.38 -3.64 26.26
N ARG A 88 -0.10 -4.64 27.03
CA ARG A 88 -1.50 -5.06 27.01
C ARG A 88 -2.49 -3.95 27.39
N VAL A 89 -2.13 -3.12 28.36
CA VAL A 89 -2.98 -2.01 28.82
C VAL A 89 -2.99 -0.91 27.77
N ALA A 90 -1.81 -0.54 27.25
CA ALA A 90 -1.67 0.44 26.18
C ALA A 90 -2.44 0.01 24.90
N TRP A 91 -2.33 -1.25 24.49
CA TRP A 91 -3.06 -1.82 23.37
C TRP A 91 -4.56 -1.78 23.58
N ARG A 92 -5.06 -2.23 24.75
CA ARG A 92 -6.49 -2.20 25.06
C ARG A 92 -7.02 -0.77 25.03
N ASN A 93 -6.30 0.17 25.60
CA ASN A 93 -6.67 1.59 25.59
C ASN A 93 -6.69 2.18 24.17
N PHE A 94 -5.75 1.78 23.31
CA PHE A 94 -5.70 2.20 21.91
C PHE A 94 -6.91 1.65 21.13
N VAL A 95 -7.16 0.36 21.18
CA VAL A 95 -8.24 -0.29 20.42
C VAL A 95 -9.64 0.12 20.92
N SER A 96 -9.77 0.47 22.20
CA SER A 96 -11.05 0.95 22.76
C SER A 96 -11.41 2.37 22.36
N LYS A 97 -10.47 3.12 21.73
CA LYS A 97 -10.80 4.46 21.21
C LYS A 97 -11.81 4.40 20.08
N PRO A 98 -12.78 5.33 20.03
CA PRO A 98 -13.75 5.39 18.95
C PRO A 98 -13.04 5.50 17.58
N GLY A 99 -13.31 4.57 16.69
CA GLY A 99 -12.77 4.57 15.32
C GLY A 99 -11.39 3.90 15.15
N ALA A 100 -10.61 3.64 16.21
CA ALA A 100 -9.27 3.03 16.08
C ALA A 100 -9.34 1.61 15.47
N SER A 101 -10.21 0.76 16.00
CA SER A 101 -10.40 -0.61 15.47
C SER A 101 -10.90 -0.56 14.01
N ARG A 102 -11.88 0.29 13.72
CA ARG A 102 -12.41 0.47 12.36
C ARG A 102 -11.33 0.96 11.39
N PHE A 103 -10.47 1.87 11.84
CA PHE A 103 -9.33 2.33 11.06
C PHE A 103 -8.33 1.21 10.75
N LEU A 104 -8.00 0.36 11.71
CA LEU A 104 -7.13 -0.79 11.49
C LEU A 104 -7.73 -1.80 10.51
N TRP A 105 -9.04 -2.07 10.61
CA TRP A 105 -9.74 -2.94 9.65
C TRP A 105 -9.77 -2.33 8.25
N ALA A 106 -10.04 -1.03 8.12
CA ALA A 106 -9.99 -0.32 6.84
C ALA A 106 -8.57 -0.37 6.24
N THR A 107 -7.55 -0.16 7.06
CA THR A 107 -6.14 -0.27 6.64
C THR A 107 -5.83 -1.69 6.16
N GLY A 108 -6.20 -2.71 6.92
CA GLY A 108 -5.94 -4.11 6.56
C GLY A 108 -6.63 -4.52 5.27
N LEU A 109 -7.94 -4.27 5.15
CA LEU A 109 -8.71 -4.63 3.95
C LEU A 109 -8.25 -3.88 2.70
N GLY A 110 -8.02 -2.57 2.82
CA GLY A 110 -7.53 -1.79 1.68
C GLY A 110 -6.12 -2.17 1.27
N THR A 111 -5.23 -2.46 2.24
CA THR A 111 -3.89 -2.98 1.94
C THR A 111 -3.99 -4.35 1.26
N ALA A 112 -4.83 -5.25 1.75
CA ALA A 112 -5.04 -6.55 1.14
C ALA A 112 -5.55 -6.41 -0.31
N ALA A 113 -6.53 -5.54 -0.55
CA ALA A 113 -7.05 -5.29 -1.89
C ALA A 113 -5.99 -4.78 -2.87
N PHE A 114 -5.09 -3.88 -2.44
CA PHE A 114 -4.05 -3.36 -3.33
C PHE A 114 -2.84 -4.30 -3.51
N ASN A 115 -2.65 -5.31 -2.65
CA ASN A 115 -1.48 -6.20 -2.73
C ASN A 115 -1.81 -7.60 -3.23
N MET A 116 -3.09 -8.01 -3.27
CA MET A 116 -3.48 -9.35 -3.73
C MET A 116 -3.10 -9.56 -5.21
N GLN A 117 -3.19 -8.51 -6.01
CA GLN A 117 -2.83 -8.50 -7.43
C GLN A 117 -1.31 -8.63 -7.71
N ASP A 118 -0.44 -8.42 -6.72
CA ASP A 118 1.02 -8.38 -6.94
C ASP A 118 1.55 -9.70 -7.52
N ILE A 119 0.97 -10.84 -7.15
CA ILE A 119 1.33 -12.15 -7.69
C ILE A 119 0.61 -12.48 -9.01
N LEU A 120 -0.45 -11.74 -9.35
CA LEU A 120 -1.33 -12.05 -10.48
C LEU A 120 -1.02 -11.23 -11.72
N LEU A 121 -0.47 -10.02 -11.56
CA LEU A 121 -0.33 -9.05 -12.64
C LEU A 121 0.61 -9.54 -13.74
N GLU A 122 1.77 -10.08 -13.37
CA GLU A 122 2.74 -10.60 -14.35
C GLU A 122 2.21 -11.86 -15.07
N PRO A 123 1.69 -12.90 -14.38
CA PRO A 123 1.09 -14.05 -15.04
C PRO A 123 -0.11 -13.68 -15.93
N TYR A 124 -0.97 -12.76 -15.50
CA TYR A 124 -2.08 -12.29 -16.34
C TYR A 124 -1.58 -11.68 -17.65
N GLY A 125 -0.57 -10.82 -17.57
CA GLY A 125 0.03 -10.22 -18.78
C GLY A 125 0.62 -11.28 -19.72
N ALA A 126 1.26 -12.31 -19.19
CA ALA A 126 1.85 -13.39 -19.98
C ALA A 126 0.80 -14.35 -20.55
N GLU A 127 -0.13 -14.83 -19.72
CA GLU A 127 -1.09 -15.89 -20.11
C GLU A 127 -2.27 -15.35 -20.93
N VAL A 128 -2.78 -14.14 -20.61
CA VAL A 128 -3.97 -13.58 -21.23
C VAL A 128 -3.64 -12.63 -22.39
N LEU A 129 -2.62 -11.81 -22.23
CA LEU A 129 -2.23 -10.79 -23.22
C LEU A 129 -0.99 -11.20 -24.04
N SER A 130 -0.44 -12.40 -23.80
CA SER A 130 0.74 -12.93 -24.50
C SER A 130 1.95 -11.99 -24.47
N LEU A 131 2.11 -11.23 -23.38
CA LEU A 131 3.22 -10.31 -23.21
C LEU A 131 4.52 -11.05 -22.91
N PRO A 132 5.66 -10.67 -23.50
CA PRO A 132 6.96 -11.25 -23.16
C PRO A 132 7.38 -10.89 -21.73
N VAL A 133 8.22 -11.70 -21.12
CA VAL A 133 8.68 -11.55 -19.72
C VAL A 133 9.24 -10.17 -19.44
N SER A 134 9.97 -9.56 -20.38
CA SER A 134 10.49 -8.20 -20.22
C SER A 134 9.38 -7.15 -20.03
N GLN A 135 8.25 -7.32 -20.73
CA GLN A 135 7.13 -6.39 -20.61
C GLN A 135 6.30 -6.65 -19.35
N THR A 136 6.13 -7.91 -18.93
CA THR A 136 5.46 -8.21 -17.66
C THR A 136 6.28 -7.73 -16.45
N THR A 137 7.60 -7.93 -16.47
CA THR A 137 8.49 -7.39 -15.44
C THR A 137 8.46 -5.85 -15.37
N ALA A 138 8.29 -5.18 -16.53
CA ALA A 138 8.14 -3.72 -16.56
C ALA A 138 6.85 -3.21 -15.88
N LEU A 139 5.83 -4.07 -15.66
CA LEU A 139 4.61 -3.67 -14.94
C LEU A 139 4.90 -3.19 -13.52
N SER A 140 5.88 -3.79 -12.84
CA SER A 140 6.33 -3.31 -11.54
C SER A 140 6.84 -1.88 -11.58
N ALA A 141 7.50 -1.46 -12.67
CA ALA A 141 7.92 -0.07 -12.87
C ALA A 141 6.72 0.86 -13.12
N PHE A 142 5.70 0.42 -13.87
CA PHE A 142 4.46 1.18 -14.07
C PHE A 142 3.72 1.40 -12.76
N THR A 143 3.54 0.35 -11.96
CA THR A 143 2.91 0.42 -10.64
C THR A 143 3.68 1.34 -9.69
N ALA A 144 5.01 1.17 -9.58
CA ALA A 144 5.85 2.01 -8.73
C ALA A 144 5.87 3.47 -9.18
N SER A 145 5.86 3.74 -10.48
CA SER A 145 5.78 5.10 -11.03
C SER A 145 4.45 5.78 -10.69
N GLY A 146 3.33 5.05 -10.83
CA GLY A 146 2.02 5.51 -10.38
C GLY A 146 2.01 5.87 -8.90
N MET A 147 2.57 5.03 -8.06
CA MET A 147 2.68 5.25 -6.61
C MET A 147 3.56 6.47 -6.28
N LEU A 148 4.67 6.66 -6.99
CA LEU A 148 5.56 7.81 -6.81
C LEU A 148 4.85 9.13 -7.14
N ILE A 149 4.10 9.17 -8.25
CA ILE A 149 3.28 10.33 -8.64
C ILE A 149 2.22 10.61 -7.55
N ALA A 150 1.55 9.56 -7.07
CA ALA A 150 0.57 9.67 -6.00
C ALA A 150 1.18 10.28 -4.73
N PHE A 151 2.37 9.88 -4.33
CA PHE A 151 3.05 10.44 -3.16
C PHE A 151 3.33 11.93 -3.30
N GLY A 152 3.80 12.36 -4.47
CA GLY A 152 4.02 13.79 -4.76
C GLY A 152 2.74 14.62 -4.70
N LEU A 153 1.66 14.09 -5.25
CA LEU A 153 0.33 14.74 -5.22
C LEU A 153 -0.30 14.70 -3.83
N ALA A 154 -0.17 13.58 -3.09
CA ALA A 154 -0.63 13.47 -1.71
C ALA A 154 0.07 14.48 -0.80
N ALA A 155 1.40 14.63 -0.92
CA ALA A 155 2.15 15.63 -0.17
C ALA A 155 1.65 17.06 -0.45
N ARG A 156 1.38 17.39 -1.72
CA ARG A 156 0.80 18.70 -2.09
C ARG A 156 -0.60 18.90 -1.53
N ALA A 157 -1.45 17.88 -1.59
CA ALA A 157 -2.82 17.94 -1.08
C ALA A 157 -2.84 18.11 0.44
N LEU A 158 -2.01 17.38 1.18
CA LEU A 158 -1.87 17.49 2.63
C LEU A 158 -1.36 18.87 3.05
N ASN A 159 -0.39 19.43 2.32
CA ASN A 159 0.09 20.81 2.56
C ASN A 159 -0.98 21.86 2.32
N LYS A 160 -1.99 21.58 1.48
CA LYS A 160 -3.18 22.44 1.27
C LYS A 160 -4.28 22.22 2.32
N GLY A 161 -4.05 21.39 3.34
CA GLY A 161 -4.98 21.13 4.42
C GLY A 161 -6.05 20.06 4.11
N HIS A 162 -5.89 19.26 3.05
CA HIS A 162 -6.80 18.15 2.80
C HIS A 162 -6.64 17.07 3.86
N GLN A 163 -7.74 16.45 4.25
CA GLN A 163 -7.74 15.40 5.25
C GLN A 163 -7.09 14.11 4.72
N ALA A 164 -6.14 13.56 5.46
CA ALA A 164 -5.39 12.36 5.07
C ALA A 164 -6.31 11.15 4.75
N LEU A 165 -7.34 10.94 5.57
CA LEU A 165 -8.27 9.82 5.37
C LEU A 165 -9.15 9.99 4.11
N LYS A 166 -9.42 11.22 3.67
CA LYS A 166 -10.10 11.48 2.39
C LYS A 166 -9.20 11.13 1.19
N LEU A 167 -7.88 11.32 1.33
CA LEU A 167 -6.92 10.86 0.31
C LEU A 167 -6.90 9.34 0.23
N ALA A 168 -6.92 8.63 1.37
CA ALA A 168 -7.04 7.17 1.37
C ALA A 168 -8.34 6.71 0.68
N ALA A 169 -9.47 7.36 0.95
CA ALA A 169 -10.73 7.06 0.28
C ALA A 169 -10.67 7.34 -1.23
N ALA A 170 -10.07 8.46 -1.66
CA ALA A 170 -9.85 8.75 -3.07
C ALA A 170 -8.98 7.69 -3.74
N GLY A 171 -7.92 7.22 -3.05
CA GLY A 171 -7.09 6.10 -3.50
C GLY A 171 -7.88 4.82 -3.70
N ALA A 172 -8.76 4.47 -2.75
CA ALA A 172 -9.63 3.30 -2.87
C ALA A 172 -10.61 3.40 -4.06
N VAL A 173 -11.21 4.57 -4.29
CA VAL A 173 -12.08 4.82 -5.46
C VAL A 173 -11.29 4.66 -6.76
N LEU A 174 -10.10 5.25 -6.83
CA LEU A 174 -9.22 5.09 -8.01
C LEU A 174 -8.83 3.62 -8.23
N GLY A 175 -8.60 2.86 -7.16
CA GLY A 175 -8.36 1.43 -7.22
C GLY A 175 -9.49 0.64 -7.88
N VAL A 176 -10.75 0.98 -7.60
CA VAL A 176 -11.91 0.35 -8.26
C VAL A 176 -11.83 0.52 -9.78
N PHE A 177 -11.55 1.74 -10.26
CA PHE A 177 -11.40 1.99 -11.71
C PHE A 177 -10.15 1.32 -12.28
N ALA A 178 -9.06 1.26 -11.51
CA ALA A 178 -7.82 0.61 -11.90
C ALA A 178 -8.01 -0.90 -12.11
N PHE A 179 -8.64 -1.59 -11.16
CA PHE A 179 -8.97 -3.01 -11.31
C PHE A 179 -9.98 -3.27 -12.43
N ALA A 180 -10.97 -2.39 -12.59
CA ALA A 180 -11.87 -2.48 -13.73
C ALA A 180 -11.11 -2.38 -15.08
N ALA A 181 -10.14 -1.46 -15.20
CA ALA A 181 -9.31 -1.35 -16.39
C ALA A 181 -8.51 -2.64 -16.67
N VAL A 182 -7.96 -3.26 -15.61
CA VAL A 182 -7.24 -4.54 -15.73
C VAL A 182 -8.19 -5.67 -16.17
N ILE A 183 -9.39 -5.76 -15.58
CA ILE A 183 -10.40 -6.76 -15.95
C ILE A 183 -10.77 -6.62 -17.43
N PHE A 184 -11.02 -5.39 -17.91
CA PHE A 184 -11.40 -5.15 -19.30
C PHE A 184 -10.24 -5.30 -20.29
N ALA A 185 -8.99 -5.26 -19.83
CA ALA A 185 -7.83 -5.42 -20.70
C ALA A 185 -7.78 -6.77 -21.41
N GLY A 186 -8.19 -7.87 -20.74
CA GLY A 186 -8.25 -9.20 -21.33
C GLY A 186 -9.27 -9.32 -22.47
N PRO A 187 -10.56 -9.10 -22.22
CA PRO A 187 -11.58 -9.13 -23.27
C PRO A 187 -11.31 -8.20 -24.45
N LEU A 188 -10.71 -7.03 -24.19
CA LEU A 188 -10.34 -6.05 -25.23
C LEU A 188 -8.98 -6.34 -25.88
N GLN A 189 -8.25 -7.35 -25.41
CA GLN A 189 -6.90 -7.68 -25.87
C GLN A 189 -5.99 -6.44 -25.97
N SER A 190 -6.05 -5.58 -24.93
CA SER A 190 -5.39 -4.28 -24.92
C SER A 190 -4.24 -4.22 -23.88
N PRO A 191 -2.98 -4.42 -24.31
CA PRO A 191 -1.81 -4.25 -23.42
C PRO A 191 -1.69 -2.85 -22.84
N ASP A 192 -2.14 -1.82 -23.56
CA ASP A 192 -2.05 -0.44 -23.09
C ASP A 192 -3.05 -0.16 -21.97
N LEU A 193 -4.28 -0.66 -22.09
CA LEU A 193 -5.26 -0.58 -21.01
C LEU A 193 -4.77 -1.30 -19.74
N PHE A 194 -4.09 -2.43 -19.91
CA PHE A 194 -3.48 -3.19 -18.84
C PHE A 194 -2.36 -2.38 -18.12
N ARG A 195 -1.46 -1.76 -18.87
CA ARG A 195 -0.39 -0.89 -18.33
C ARG A 195 -0.95 0.34 -17.61
N ILE A 196 -1.99 0.95 -18.17
CA ILE A 196 -2.71 2.06 -17.52
C ILE A 196 -3.34 1.57 -16.22
N GLY A 197 -4.01 0.41 -16.23
CA GLY A 197 -4.56 -0.23 -15.04
C GLY A 197 -3.52 -0.45 -13.97
N ALA A 198 -2.37 -1.04 -14.31
CA ALA A 198 -1.23 -1.26 -13.39
C ALA A 198 -0.72 0.07 -12.79
N SER A 199 -0.56 1.12 -13.61
CA SER A 199 -0.15 2.44 -13.13
C SER A 199 -1.17 3.05 -12.16
N LEU A 200 -2.46 2.91 -12.46
CA LEU A 200 -3.55 3.40 -11.61
C LEU A 200 -3.68 2.60 -10.31
N ILE A 201 -3.40 1.29 -10.31
CA ILE A 201 -3.32 0.48 -9.08
C ILE A 201 -2.23 1.06 -8.17
N GLY A 202 -1.03 1.31 -8.71
CA GLY A 202 0.04 1.95 -7.96
C GLY A 202 -0.35 3.34 -7.45
N PHE A 203 -0.99 4.13 -8.27
CA PHE A 203 -1.44 5.48 -7.91
C PHE A 203 -2.49 5.44 -6.79
N GLY A 204 -3.52 4.62 -6.91
CA GLY A 204 -4.55 4.43 -5.89
C GLY A 204 -3.97 3.89 -4.58
N GLY A 205 -3.11 2.87 -4.66
CA GLY A 205 -2.40 2.30 -3.52
C GLY A 205 -1.48 3.31 -2.83
N GLY A 206 -0.83 4.19 -3.59
CA GLY A 206 0.00 5.28 -3.05
C GLY A 206 -0.81 6.30 -2.24
N PHE A 207 -1.95 6.74 -2.75
CA PHE A 207 -2.87 7.62 -1.99
C PHE A 207 -3.39 6.93 -0.74
N PHE A 208 -3.75 5.66 -0.84
CA PHE A 208 -4.22 4.86 0.30
C PHE A 208 -3.13 4.72 1.37
N ALA A 209 -1.91 4.37 0.98
CA ALA A 209 -0.79 4.19 1.90
C ALA A 209 -0.43 5.49 2.64
N VAL A 210 -0.27 6.61 1.92
CA VAL A 210 0.01 7.92 2.54
C VAL A 210 -1.14 8.37 3.43
N GLY A 211 -2.38 8.25 2.96
CA GLY A 211 -3.56 8.67 3.70
C GLY A 211 -3.72 7.90 5.02
N THR A 212 -3.52 6.59 5.01
CA THR A 212 -3.60 5.75 6.22
C THR A 212 -2.40 5.98 7.14
N LEU A 213 -1.17 6.13 6.62
CA LEU A 213 0.02 6.44 7.41
C LEU A 213 -0.14 7.75 8.19
N ILE A 214 -0.50 8.84 7.50
CA ILE A 214 -0.66 10.14 8.14
C ILE A 214 -1.83 10.12 9.14
N THR A 215 -2.89 9.37 8.85
CA THR A 215 -3.98 9.16 9.81
C THR A 215 -3.48 8.43 11.05
N ALA A 216 -2.68 7.36 10.90
CA ALA A 216 -2.08 6.65 12.03
C ALA A 216 -1.18 7.55 12.88
N MET A 217 -0.38 8.42 12.24
CA MET A 217 0.46 9.41 12.94
C MET A 217 -0.35 10.41 13.77
N ASN A 218 -1.56 10.74 13.32
CA ASN A 218 -2.45 11.70 13.98
C ASN A 218 -3.43 11.07 14.96
N LEU A 219 -3.58 9.74 14.94
CA LEU A 219 -4.53 9.01 15.80
C LEU A 219 -4.14 9.06 17.28
N GLU A 220 -2.85 9.15 17.55
CA GLU A 220 -2.25 9.22 18.88
C GLU A 220 -1.24 10.35 18.99
N GLN A 221 -1.30 11.07 20.10
CA GLN A 221 -0.32 12.09 20.46
C GLN A 221 0.45 11.68 21.73
N GLY A 222 1.68 12.13 21.87
CA GLY A 222 2.52 11.84 23.03
C GLY A 222 3.13 10.42 23.01
N PRO A 223 3.33 9.78 24.19
CA PRO A 223 4.12 8.56 24.32
C PRO A 223 3.56 7.32 23.63
N TYR A 224 2.28 7.35 23.19
CA TYR A 224 1.63 6.25 22.50
C TYR A 224 1.63 6.35 20.97
N LYS A 225 2.24 7.41 20.41
CA LYS A 225 2.35 7.61 18.95
C LYS A 225 3.06 6.43 18.27
N GLY A 226 4.11 5.89 18.89
CA GLY A 226 4.80 4.70 18.41
C GLY A 226 3.93 3.44 18.37
N LEU A 227 2.97 3.30 19.30
CA LEU A 227 2.03 2.19 19.31
C LEU A 227 1.06 2.24 18.10
N ALA A 228 0.52 3.42 17.77
CA ALA A 228 -0.37 3.59 16.64
C ALA A 228 0.33 3.29 15.30
N LEU A 229 1.56 3.79 15.14
CA LEU A 229 2.39 3.51 13.96
C LEU A 229 2.80 2.04 13.88
N GLY A 230 3.16 1.43 15.01
CA GLY A 230 3.46 0.01 15.10
C GLY A 230 2.27 -0.87 14.74
N ALA A 231 1.07 -0.54 15.23
CA ALA A 231 -0.18 -1.22 14.91
C ALA A 231 -0.52 -1.10 13.42
N TRP A 232 -0.43 0.12 12.87
CA TRP A 232 -0.63 0.36 11.44
C TRP A 232 0.34 -0.46 10.59
N GLY A 233 1.64 -0.43 10.89
CA GLY A 233 2.65 -1.17 10.14
C GLY A 233 2.50 -2.69 10.24
N ALA A 234 2.14 -3.20 11.43
CA ALA A 234 1.90 -4.62 11.63
C ALA A 234 0.67 -5.10 10.83
N VAL A 235 -0.44 -4.34 10.87
CA VAL A 235 -1.65 -4.66 10.09
C VAL A 235 -1.35 -4.61 8.60
N GLN A 236 -0.65 -3.57 8.13
CA GLN A 236 -0.30 -3.42 6.72
C GLN A 236 0.58 -4.57 6.22
N ALA A 237 1.67 -4.88 6.93
CA ALA A 237 2.57 -5.95 6.53
C ALA A 237 1.90 -7.32 6.55
N SER A 238 1.11 -7.61 7.58
CA SER A 238 0.38 -8.88 7.69
C SER A 238 -0.69 -9.00 6.62
N ALA A 239 -1.46 -7.94 6.37
CA ALA A 239 -2.50 -7.92 5.35
C ALA A 239 -1.92 -8.09 3.94
N ALA A 240 -0.82 -7.41 3.62
CA ALA A 240 -0.14 -7.54 2.33
C ALA A 240 0.38 -8.96 2.12
N GLY A 241 1.12 -9.53 3.08
CA GLY A 241 1.66 -10.89 2.97
C GLY A 241 0.57 -11.95 2.82
N PHE A 242 -0.51 -11.84 3.63
CA PHE A 242 -1.65 -12.75 3.52
C PHE A 242 -2.38 -12.60 2.17
N ALA A 243 -2.58 -11.37 1.71
CA ALA A 243 -3.30 -11.09 0.47
C ALA A 243 -2.56 -11.62 -0.76
N ILE A 244 -1.23 -11.43 -0.83
CA ILE A 244 -0.40 -11.98 -1.92
C ILE A 244 -0.55 -13.51 -1.98
N ALA A 245 -0.44 -14.19 -0.84
CA ALA A 245 -0.62 -15.64 -0.78
C ALA A 245 -2.06 -16.05 -1.16
N ALA A 246 -3.08 -15.35 -0.64
CA ALA A 246 -4.46 -15.62 -0.93
C ALA A 246 -4.80 -15.39 -2.41
N GLY A 247 -4.25 -14.36 -3.05
CA GLY A 247 -4.44 -14.09 -4.48
C GLY A 247 -4.05 -15.26 -5.37
N GLY A 248 -2.85 -15.82 -5.15
CA GLY A 248 -2.40 -16.99 -5.89
C GLY A 248 -3.29 -18.23 -5.65
N VAL A 249 -3.59 -18.52 -4.38
CA VAL A 249 -4.45 -19.66 -4.01
C VAL A 249 -5.86 -19.52 -4.61
N LEU A 250 -6.46 -18.35 -4.53
CA LEU A 250 -7.80 -18.10 -5.08
C LEU A 250 -7.80 -18.26 -6.62
N ARG A 251 -6.82 -17.68 -7.30
CA ARG A 251 -6.67 -17.85 -8.75
C ARG A 251 -6.60 -19.32 -9.12
N ASP A 252 -5.78 -20.10 -8.45
CA ASP A 252 -5.62 -21.53 -8.74
C ASP A 252 -6.88 -22.33 -8.40
N LEU A 253 -7.55 -21.99 -7.31
CA LEU A 253 -8.82 -22.61 -6.92
C LEU A 253 -9.94 -22.36 -7.96
N PHE A 254 -9.98 -21.17 -8.56
CA PHE A 254 -10.94 -20.84 -9.61
C PHE A 254 -10.56 -21.41 -10.99
N SER A 255 -9.28 -21.65 -11.25
CA SER A 255 -8.79 -22.09 -12.55
C SER A 255 -9.39 -23.41 -13.00
N GLN A 256 -9.36 -24.44 -12.16
CA GLN A 256 -9.85 -25.77 -12.54
C GLN A 256 -11.34 -25.81 -12.88
N PRO A 257 -12.26 -25.35 -12.01
CA PRO A 257 -13.69 -25.41 -12.29
C PRO A 257 -14.14 -24.48 -13.44
N MET A 258 -13.47 -23.33 -13.62
CA MET A 258 -13.77 -22.42 -14.73
C MET A 258 -13.29 -22.98 -16.06
N LEU A 259 -12.04 -23.36 -16.18
CA LEU A 259 -11.45 -23.82 -17.43
C LEU A 259 -11.98 -25.19 -17.87
N SER A 260 -12.42 -26.06 -16.95
CA SER A 260 -13.09 -27.33 -17.26
C SER A 260 -14.54 -27.17 -17.70
N GLY A 261 -15.14 -25.97 -17.59
CA GLY A 261 -16.53 -25.72 -17.90
C GLY A 261 -17.51 -26.19 -16.83
N ALA A 262 -17.04 -26.62 -15.67
CA ALA A 262 -17.91 -27.07 -14.57
C ALA A 262 -18.88 -25.97 -14.10
N TRP A 263 -18.52 -24.70 -14.29
CA TRP A 263 -19.34 -23.53 -13.95
C TRP A 263 -19.99 -22.86 -15.18
N GLY A 264 -19.91 -23.50 -16.35
CA GLY A 264 -20.52 -23.05 -17.59
C GLY A 264 -19.50 -22.62 -18.64
N GLU A 265 -19.87 -22.79 -19.92
CA GLU A 265 -18.99 -22.53 -21.07
C GLU A 265 -18.55 -21.05 -21.17
N ALA A 266 -19.37 -20.13 -20.69
CA ALA A 266 -19.06 -18.68 -20.69
C ALA A 266 -17.85 -18.32 -19.81
N LEU A 267 -17.48 -19.17 -18.86
CA LEU A 267 -16.35 -18.95 -17.94
C LEU A 267 -15.06 -19.68 -18.35
N GLN A 268 -15.04 -20.33 -19.50
CA GLN A 268 -13.88 -21.12 -19.98
C GLN A 268 -12.72 -20.28 -20.53
N ASN A 269 -12.76 -18.96 -20.38
CA ASN A 269 -11.69 -18.08 -20.86
C ASN A 269 -10.53 -18.03 -19.86
N PRO A 270 -9.26 -17.95 -20.34
CA PRO A 270 -8.07 -17.88 -19.48
C PRO A 270 -8.02 -16.67 -18.53
N ASP A 271 -8.72 -15.58 -18.84
CA ASP A 271 -8.81 -14.36 -18.04
C ASP A 271 -9.77 -14.48 -16.85
N MET A 272 -10.72 -15.44 -16.88
CA MET A 272 -11.77 -15.56 -15.86
C MET A 272 -11.28 -15.85 -14.46
N PRO A 273 -10.31 -16.76 -14.21
CA PRO A 273 -9.78 -16.98 -12.85
C PRO A 273 -9.13 -15.74 -12.25
N TYR A 274 -8.43 -14.96 -13.06
CA TYR A 274 -7.83 -13.69 -12.64
C TYR A 274 -8.90 -12.63 -12.38
N SER A 275 -9.86 -12.51 -13.30
CA SER A 275 -10.98 -11.58 -13.20
C SER A 275 -11.78 -11.80 -11.92
N ALA A 276 -11.99 -13.07 -11.52
CA ALA A 276 -12.68 -13.40 -10.27
C ALA A 276 -11.93 -12.82 -9.04
N VAL A 277 -10.60 -12.91 -9.01
CA VAL A 277 -9.81 -12.33 -7.91
C VAL A 277 -9.87 -10.80 -7.94
N TYR A 278 -9.76 -10.16 -9.10
CA TYR A 278 -9.89 -8.71 -9.23
C TYR A 278 -11.28 -8.20 -8.80
N HIS A 279 -12.35 -8.96 -9.00
CA HIS A 279 -13.67 -8.62 -8.47
C HIS A 279 -13.71 -8.69 -6.92
N ILE A 280 -12.99 -9.65 -6.31
CA ILE A 280 -12.85 -9.72 -4.85
C ILE A 280 -12.11 -8.47 -4.33
N GLU A 281 -11.05 -8.04 -5.01
CA GLU A 281 -10.31 -6.82 -4.67
C GLU A 281 -11.19 -5.58 -4.74
N ILE A 282 -12.00 -5.44 -5.80
CA ILE A 282 -12.99 -4.38 -5.93
C ILE A 282 -13.99 -4.41 -4.76
N ALA A 283 -14.52 -5.59 -4.42
CA ALA A 283 -15.43 -5.75 -3.28
C ALA A 283 -14.78 -5.33 -1.96
N MET A 284 -13.50 -5.71 -1.74
CA MET A 284 -12.73 -5.31 -0.57
C MET A 284 -12.52 -3.80 -0.52
N LEU A 285 -12.31 -3.12 -1.65
CA LEU A 285 -12.21 -1.65 -1.72
C LEU A 285 -13.55 -0.99 -1.37
N PHE A 286 -14.69 -1.53 -1.81
CA PHE A 286 -16.00 -1.01 -1.39
C PHE A 286 -16.22 -1.16 0.12
N ILE A 287 -15.85 -2.31 0.71
CA ILE A 287 -15.91 -2.50 2.18
C ILE A 287 -14.97 -1.50 2.88
N THR A 288 -13.78 -1.30 2.34
CA THR A 288 -12.81 -0.31 2.86
C THR A 288 -13.40 1.10 2.86
N LEU A 289 -14.06 1.52 1.77
CA LEU A 289 -14.74 2.82 1.67
C LEU A 289 -15.88 2.93 2.69
N ALA A 290 -16.67 1.87 2.88
CA ALA A 290 -17.73 1.83 3.88
C ALA A 290 -17.19 1.94 5.32
N LEU A 291 -16.00 1.41 5.60
CA LEU A 291 -15.33 1.55 6.89
C LEU A 291 -14.75 2.95 7.09
N ILE A 292 -14.19 3.58 6.06
CA ILE A 292 -13.59 4.92 6.11
C ILE A 292 -14.67 6.01 6.29
N GLY A 293 -15.82 5.88 5.64
CA GLY A 293 -16.85 6.90 5.57
C GLY A 293 -17.27 7.49 6.93
N PRO A 294 -17.66 6.70 7.93
CA PRO A 294 -18.02 7.19 9.25
C PRO A 294 -16.87 7.85 10.02
N ILE A 295 -15.63 7.39 9.82
CA ILE A 295 -14.46 7.98 10.49
C ILE A 295 -14.20 9.39 9.98
N THR A 296 -14.33 9.63 8.68
CA THR A 296 -14.16 10.98 8.10
C THR A 296 -15.22 11.94 8.61
N ARG A 297 -16.46 11.51 8.80
CA ARG A 297 -17.54 12.33 9.34
C ARG A 297 -17.28 12.72 10.79
N SER A 298 -16.85 11.80 11.64
CA SER A 298 -16.57 12.09 13.05
C SER A 298 -15.41 13.08 13.21
N LEU A 299 -14.36 12.98 12.41
CA LEU A 299 -13.24 13.92 12.43
C LEU A 299 -13.65 15.33 11.95
N THR A 300 -14.58 15.44 10.99
CA THR A 300 -15.06 16.72 10.50
C THR A 300 -15.94 17.41 11.53
N SER A 301 -16.77 16.69 12.29
CA SER A 301 -17.64 17.28 13.34
C SER A 301 -16.83 17.85 14.51
N HIS A 302 -15.71 17.25 14.88
CA HIS A 302 -14.84 17.80 15.93
C HIS A 302 -14.18 19.14 15.53
N VAL A 303 -13.77 19.30 14.27
CA VAL A 303 -13.16 20.52 13.77
C VAL A 303 -14.19 21.66 13.69
N THR A 304 -15.43 21.37 13.31
CA THR A 304 -16.49 22.36 13.22
C THR A 304 -16.95 22.88 14.61
N HIS A 305 -16.89 22.01 15.63
CA HIS A 305 -17.22 22.41 17.00
C HIS A 305 -16.14 23.28 17.67
N GLN A 306 -14.88 23.21 17.23
CA GLN A 306 -13.82 24.10 17.74
C GLN A 306 -13.77 25.46 17.03
N GLN A 307 -14.43 25.63 15.91
CA GLN A 307 -14.53 26.90 15.17
C GLN A 307 -15.84 27.69 15.42
N GLY A 308 -16.70 27.18 16.27
CA GLY A 308 -17.87 27.91 16.75
C GLY A 308 -17.47 29.01 17.74
N PHE A 309 -16.76 30.03 17.30
CA PHE A 309 -16.67 31.31 18.02
C PHE A 309 -18.05 32.00 17.97
N GLY A 310 -18.88 31.67 18.94
CA GLY A 310 -20.15 32.35 19.10
C GLY A 310 -19.90 33.78 19.57
N VAL A 311 -20.61 34.74 18.93
CA VAL A 311 -20.65 36.18 19.28
C VAL A 311 -21.03 36.43 20.75
N ALA A 312 -21.31 35.39 21.53
CA ALA A 312 -21.68 35.43 22.95
C ALA A 312 -20.50 35.51 23.93
N GLN A 313 -19.25 35.60 23.47
CA GLN A 313 -18.06 35.73 24.32
C GLN A 313 -17.34 37.06 24.21
N LEU A 314 -18.02 38.12 23.81
CA LEU A 314 -17.50 39.48 23.97
C LEU A 314 -17.78 39.96 25.43
N PRO A 315 -16.74 40.30 26.21
CA PRO A 315 -16.96 40.94 27.51
C PRO A 315 -17.59 42.31 27.28
N GLY A 316 -18.75 42.52 27.91
CA GLY A 316 -19.43 43.81 27.99
C GLY A 316 -18.70 44.80 28.91
#